data_c355d28aa1025621418b90058a739a3a
#
_entry.id   c355d28aa1025621418b90058a739a3a
#
_cell.length_a   1.000
_cell.length_b   1.000
_cell.length_c   1.000
_cell.angle_alpha   90.00
_cell.angle_beta   90.00
_cell.angle_gamma   90.00
#
_symmetry.space_group_name_H-M   'P 1'
#
loop_
_entity.id
_entity.type
_entity.pdbx_description
1 polymer ?
#
loop_
_entity_poly.entity_id
_entity_poly.type
_entity_poly.pdbx_seq_one_letter_code
_entity_poly.pdbx_strand_id
1 'polypeptide(L)'
;VHHGNGTQAIFWNDPNTLFVSTHQWPLYPGTGRETETGVANNVLNVPLPPGTDGVAYRAAVEAKVLPRLEAFAPELLLISAGFDAHVRDPLANFALVEEDFAWITARLVAIAERHGRGRIVSVLEGGYDLEGLSKSALAHVRVLAGA
;
A
#
# COMPACT_ATOMS: atom_id res chain seq x y z
N VAL A 1 2.59 7.07 1.45
CA VAL A 1 3.57 6.78 2.51
C VAL A 1 3.01 7.06 3.91
N HIS A 2 1.94 7.82 4.02
CA HIS A 2 1.28 8.13 5.28
C HIS A 2 0.27 7.04 5.66
N HIS A 3 0.06 6.85 6.97
CA HIS A 3 -0.95 5.92 7.47
C HIS A 3 -2.36 6.37 7.12
N GLY A 4 -3.18 5.48 6.57
CA GLY A 4 -4.57 5.72 6.21
C GLY A 4 -5.52 5.69 7.42
N ASN A 5 -5.31 6.57 8.41
CA ASN A 5 -6.02 6.56 9.68
C ASN A 5 -7.54 6.69 9.55
N GLY A 6 -8.02 7.47 8.59
CA GLY A 6 -9.47 7.64 8.34
C GLY A 6 -10.11 6.35 7.85
N THR A 7 -9.50 5.69 6.87
CA THR A 7 -9.95 4.40 6.35
C THR A 7 -9.89 3.32 7.42
N GLN A 8 -8.80 3.26 8.20
CA GLN A 8 -8.70 2.36 9.35
C GLN A 8 -9.85 2.56 10.34
N ALA A 9 -10.17 3.81 10.68
CA ALA A 9 -11.22 4.11 11.63
C ALA A 9 -12.63 3.70 11.11
N ILE A 10 -12.91 3.90 9.82
CA ILE A 10 -14.18 3.53 9.20
C ILE A 10 -14.39 2.00 9.28
N PHE A 11 -13.35 1.21 8.98
CA PHE A 11 -13.46 -0.24 8.90
C PHE A 11 -13.00 -0.98 10.16
N TRP A 12 -12.72 -0.27 11.25
CA TRP A 12 -12.20 -0.85 12.49
C TRP A 12 -13.03 -2.02 13.03
N ASN A 13 -14.36 -1.94 12.91
CA ASN A 13 -15.31 -2.92 13.43
C ASN A 13 -15.89 -3.84 12.35
N ASP A 14 -15.45 -3.75 11.09
CA ASP A 14 -16.03 -4.52 9.99
C ASP A 14 -15.18 -5.76 9.66
N PRO A 15 -15.62 -6.97 10.07
CA PRO A 15 -14.87 -8.19 9.81
C PRO A 15 -14.83 -8.60 8.33
N ASN A 16 -15.65 -7.99 7.48
CA ASN A 16 -15.70 -8.27 6.04
C ASN A 16 -14.75 -7.40 5.23
N THR A 17 -14.08 -6.46 5.87
CA THR A 17 -13.08 -5.59 5.23
C THR A 17 -11.73 -5.79 5.89
N LEU A 18 -10.71 -6.12 5.10
CA LEU A 18 -9.31 -6.10 5.54
C LEU A 18 -8.68 -4.77 5.15
N PHE A 19 -8.29 -3.97 6.13
CA PHE A 19 -7.46 -2.79 5.93
C PHE A 19 -5.98 -3.16 6.03
N VAL A 20 -5.19 -2.74 5.06
CA VAL A 20 -3.72 -2.91 5.06
C VAL A 20 -3.07 -1.57 4.80
N SER A 21 -2.10 -1.19 5.60
CA SER A 21 -1.31 0.03 5.39
C SER A 21 0.18 -0.25 5.56
N THR A 22 0.96 0.03 4.51
CA THR A 22 2.41 0.19 4.59
C THR A 22 2.72 1.68 4.64
N HIS A 23 3.44 2.13 5.66
CA HIS A 23 3.66 3.55 5.86
C HIS A 23 4.96 3.83 6.62
N GLN A 24 5.47 5.04 6.50
CA GLN A 24 6.63 5.48 7.27
C GLN A 24 6.26 5.70 8.74
N TRP A 25 7.12 5.23 9.64
CA TRP A 25 7.00 5.45 11.07
C TRP A 25 8.36 5.82 11.70
N PRO A 26 8.44 6.87 12.54
CA PRO A 26 7.38 7.83 12.82
C PRO A 26 7.13 8.82 11.67
N LEU A 27 5.88 9.15 11.41
CA LEU A 27 5.46 10.20 10.47
C LEU A 27 4.01 10.62 10.80
N TYR A 28 3.54 11.72 10.21
CA TYR A 28 2.11 12.10 10.25
C TYR A 28 1.24 10.94 9.71
N PRO A 29 0.09 10.63 10.31
CA PRO A 29 -0.60 11.30 11.42
C PRO A 29 -0.21 10.79 12.83
N GLY A 30 0.80 9.96 12.99
CA GLY A 30 1.25 9.43 14.26
C GLY A 30 0.43 8.23 14.78
N THR A 31 -0.31 7.58 13.89
CA THR A 31 -1.11 6.37 14.11
C THR A 31 -0.63 5.25 13.21
N GLY A 32 -1.18 4.04 13.31
CA GLY A 32 -0.80 2.90 12.48
C GLY A 32 0.28 2.01 13.11
N ARG A 33 0.25 1.82 14.42
CA ARG A 33 1.14 0.86 15.09
C ARG A 33 0.77 -0.58 14.70
N GLU A 34 1.72 -1.48 14.69
CA GLU A 34 1.48 -2.92 14.45
C GLU A 34 0.45 -3.52 15.43
N THR A 35 0.32 -2.94 16.62
CA THR A 35 -0.63 -3.35 17.64
C THR A 35 -2.07 -2.92 17.36
N GLU A 36 -2.29 -2.05 16.39
CA GLU A 36 -3.62 -1.61 15.97
C GLU A 36 -4.17 -2.63 14.96
N THR A 37 -4.91 -3.63 15.43
CA THR A 37 -5.31 -4.80 14.62
C THR A 37 -6.81 -4.85 14.28
N GLY A 38 -7.61 -3.88 14.75
CA GLY A 38 -9.07 -3.92 14.59
C GLY A 38 -9.74 -4.95 15.50
N VAL A 39 -11.08 -4.89 15.57
CA VAL A 39 -11.87 -5.75 16.46
C VAL A 39 -11.85 -7.22 16.03
N ALA A 40 -11.80 -7.47 14.74
CA ALA A 40 -11.80 -8.82 14.15
C ALA A 40 -10.42 -9.23 13.61
N ASN A 41 -9.35 -8.61 14.10
CA ASN A 41 -8.00 -8.76 13.51
C ASN A 41 -8.01 -8.44 12.00
N ASN A 42 -8.79 -7.44 11.61
CA ASN A 42 -9.04 -7.04 10.23
C ASN A 42 -8.23 -5.80 9.80
N VAL A 43 -7.28 -5.38 10.62
CA VAL A 43 -6.34 -4.29 10.35
C VAL A 43 -4.92 -4.85 10.38
N LEU A 44 -4.14 -4.56 9.34
CA LEU A 44 -2.72 -4.87 9.27
C LEU A 44 -1.94 -3.58 9.02
N ASN A 45 -1.22 -3.13 10.01
CA ASN A 45 -0.27 -2.03 9.90
C ASN A 45 1.16 -2.55 9.77
N VAL A 46 1.87 -2.04 8.78
CA VAL A 46 3.28 -2.34 8.51
C VAL A 46 4.06 -1.02 8.54
N PRO A 47 4.36 -0.51 9.75
CA PRO A 47 5.20 0.67 9.90
C PRO A 47 6.64 0.35 9.50
N LEU A 48 7.23 1.20 8.68
CA LEU A 48 8.59 1.05 8.18
C LEU A 48 9.42 2.30 8.51
N PRO A 49 10.73 2.17 8.79
CA PRO A 49 11.56 3.31 9.17
C PRO A 49 11.81 4.28 8.00
N PRO A 50 12.14 5.55 8.29
CA PRO A 50 12.70 6.45 7.27
C PRO A 50 13.92 5.82 6.58
N GLY A 51 14.10 6.08 5.29
CA GLY A 51 15.17 5.49 4.49
C GLY A 51 14.86 4.10 3.93
N THR A 52 13.64 3.58 4.17
CA THR A 52 13.23 2.30 3.57
C THR A 52 13.33 2.37 2.05
N ASP A 53 14.17 1.54 1.47
CA ASP A 53 14.35 1.35 0.03
C ASP A 53 13.45 0.25 -0.53
N GLY A 54 13.53 0.04 -1.85
CA GLY A 54 12.72 -0.98 -2.53
C GLY A 54 13.01 -2.40 -2.03
N VAL A 55 14.23 -2.72 -1.64
CA VAL A 55 14.60 -4.06 -1.14
C VAL A 55 13.91 -4.34 0.20
N ALA A 56 14.05 -3.41 1.14
CA ALA A 56 13.44 -3.52 2.46
C ALA A 56 11.90 -3.48 2.38
N TYR A 57 11.35 -2.61 1.53
CA TYR A 57 9.92 -2.50 1.30
C TYR A 57 9.33 -3.82 0.76
N ARG A 58 9.91 -4.37 -0.32
CA ARG A 58 9.46 -5.63 -0.93
C ARG A 58 9.53 -6.78 0.05
N ALA A 59 10.60 -6.89 0.83
CA ALA A 59 10.75 -7.92 1.86
C ALA A 59 9.63 -7.82 2.92
N ALA A 60 9.29 -6.63 3.38
CA ALA A 60 8.21 -6.41 4.34
C ALA A 60 6.83 -6.78 3.75
N VAL A 61 6.57 -6.41 2.50
CA VAL A 61 5.33 -6.74 1.79
C VAL A 61 5.21 -8.26 1.61
N GLU A 62 6.25 -8.93 1.17
CA GLU A 62 6.27 -10.40 0.99
C GLU A 62 6.06 -11.15 2.31
N ALA A 63 6.66 -10.67 3.38
CA ALA A 63 6.58 -11.33 4.68
C ALA A 63 5.24 -11.10 5.40
N LYS A 64 4.62 -9.92 5.25
CA LYS A 64 3.46 -9.52 6.06
C LYS A 64 2.19 -9.30 5.24
N VAL A 65 2.28 -8.57 4.14
CA VAL A 65 1.11 -8.12 3.37
C VAL A 65 0.54 -9.23 2.49
N LEU A 66 1.38 -9.82 1.63
CA LEU A 66 0.89 -10.82 0.67
C LEU A 66 0.27 -12.04 1.34
N PRO A 67 0.85 -12.65 2.41
CA PRO A 67 0.22 -13.77 3.09
C PRO A 67 -1.13 -13.40 3.72
N ARG A 68 -1.26 -12.15 4.18
CA ARG A 68 -2.50 -11.66 4.79
C ARG A 68 -3.61 -11.47 3.76
N LEU A 69 -3.27 -10.92 2.59
CA LEU A 69 -4.20 -10.78 1.47
C LEU A 69 -4.63 -12.14 0.92
N GLU A 70 -3.70 -13.09 0.76
CA GLU A 70 -4.01 -14.45 0.34
C GLU A 70 -4.99 -15.15 1.30
N ALA A 71 -4.74 -15.03 2.61
CA ALA A 71 -5.60 -15.63 3.62
C ALA A 71 -7.01 -14.99 3.69
N PHE A 72 -7.10 -13.69 3.40
CA PHE A 72 -8.38 -12.97 3.38
C PHE A 72 -9.18 -13.26 2.11
N ALA A 73 -8.52 -13.55 0.99
CA ALA A 73 -9.13 -13.84 -0.31
C ALA A 73 -10.12 -12.75 -0.80
N PRO A 74 -9.67 -11.51 -1.03
CA PRO A 74 -10.55 -10.37 -1.29
C PRO A 74 -11.32 -10.52 -2.60
N GLU A 75 -12.62 -10.29 -2.58
CA GLU A 75 -13.46 -10.26 -3.79
C GLU A 75 -13.34 -8.94 -4.57
N LEU A 76 -12.90 -7.88 -3.92
CA LEU A 76 -12.62 -6.56 -4.48
C LEU A 76 -11.39 -5.98 -3.80
N LEU A 77 -10.47 -5.43 -4.56
CA LEU A 77 -9.29 -4.74 -4.04
C LEU A 77 -9.39 -3.24 -4.32
N LEU A 78 -9.32 -2.45 -3.26
CA LEU A 78 -9.20 -0.99 -3.34
C LEU A 78 -7.77 -0.58 -3.01
N ILE A 79 -7.14 0.20 -3.87
CA ILE A 79 -5.78 0.69 -3.69
C ILE A 79 -5.82 2.19 -3.46
N SER A 80 -5.42 2.63 -2.27
CA SER A 80 -5.02 4.02 -2.01
C SER A 80 -3.60 4.20 -2.52
N ALA A 81 -3.48 4.68 -3.77
CA ALA A 81 -2.22 4.76 -4.49
C ALA A 81 -1.51 6.09 -4.19
N GLY A 82 -0.73 6.12 -3.12
CA GLY A 82 0.18 7.21 -2.82
C GLY A 82 1.55 6.98 -3.46
N PHE A 83 2.09 8.01 -4.10
CA PHE A 83 3.43 8.00 -4.71
C PHE A 83 4.43 8.86 -3.95
N ASP A 84 4.05 9.36 -2.79
CA ASP A 84 4.88 10.12 -1.85
C ASP A 84 5.91 9.28 -1.08
N ALA A 85 5.99 7.98 -1.37
CA ALA A 85 7.10 7.10 -0.97
C ALA A 85 8.29 7.15 -1.94
N HIS A 86 8.18 7.90 -3.04
CA HIS A 86 9.25 8.03 -4.02
C HIS A 86 10.45 8.78 -3.43
N VAL A 87 11.68 8.38 -3.80
CA VAL A 87 12.95 8.97 -3.30
C VAL A 87 13.07 10.47 -3.50
N ARG A 88 12.35 11.05 -4.46
CA ARG A 88 12.34 12.48 -4.77
C ARG A 88 11.27 13.26 -4.00
N ASP A 89 10.40 12.58 -3.25
CA ASP A 89 9.30 13.26 -2.57
C ASP A 89 9.83 14.15 -1.42
N PRO A 90 9.36 15.41 -1.33
CA PRO A 90 9.85 16.35 -0.31
C PRO A 90 9.21 16.17 1.07
N LEU A 91 8.12 15.38 1.20
CA LEU A 91 7.34 15.29 2.43
C LEU A 91 7.58 14.00 3.22
N ALA A 92 8.31 13.05 2.65
CA ALA A 92 8.61 11.78 3.30
C ALA A 92 10.04 11.32 3.00
N ASN A 93 10.46 10.24 3.64
CA ASN A 93 11.84 9.78 3.60
C ASN A 93 11.98 8.31 3.18
N PHE A 94 11.03 7.76 2.44
CA PHE A 94 11.27 6.49 1.75
C PHE A 94 12.13 6.71 0.52
N ALA A 95 12.76 5.65 0.03
CA ALA A 95 13.64 5.68 -1.13
C ALA A 95 13.15 4.71 -2.22
N LEU A 96 11.83 4.68 -2.46
CA LEU A 96 11.25 3.87 -3.52
C LEU A 96 11.46 4.56 -4.88
N VAL A 97 11.50 3.73 -5.92
CA VAL A 97 11.58 4.14 -7.32
C VAL A 97 10.41 3.56 -8.11
N GLU A 98 10.27 3.94 -9.37
CA GLU A 98 9.14 3.56 -10.23
C GLU A 98 8.92 2.05 -10.31
N GLU A 99 10.01 1.27 -10.32
CA GLU A 99 9.99 -0.19 -10.37
C GLU A 99 9.38 -0.82 -9.11
N ASP A 100 9.46 -0.14 -7.97
CA ASP A 100 8.85 -0.61 -6.72
C ASP A 100 7.33 -0.47 -6.78
N PHE A 101 6.83 0.63 -7.34
CA PHE A 101 5.39 0.83 -7.54
C PHE A 101 4.84 -0.15 -8.59
N ALA A 102 5.58 -0.40 -9.68
CA ALA A 102 5.20 -1.43 -10.64
C ALA A 102 5.16 -2.82 -9.98
N TRP A 103 6.18 -3.15 -9.19
CA TRP A 103 6.28 -4.44 -8.52
C TRP A 103 5.12 -4.69 -7.56
N ILE A 104 4.81 -3.75 -6.65
CA ILE A 104 3.69 -3.94 -5.72
C ILE A 104 2.36 -4.04 -6.46
N THR A 105 2.17 -3.23 -7.49
CA THR A 105 0.96 -3.29 -8.31
C THR A 105 0.78 -4.66 -8.95
N ALA A 106 1.85 -5.24 -9.52
CA ALA A 106 1.78 -6.58 -10.11
C ALA A 106 1.41 -7.67 -9.08
N ARG A 107 1.91 -7.56 -7.83
CA ARG A 107 1.52 -8.47 -6.76
C ARG A 107 0.04 -8.34 -6.39
N LEU A 108 -0.47 -7.10 -6.32
CA LEU A 108 -1.86 -6.83 -6.01
C LEU A 108 -2.80 -7.27 -7.15
N VAL A 109 -2.40 -7.08 -8.41
CA VAL A 109 -3.14 -7.61 -9.57
C VAL A 109 -3.25 -9.13 -9.48
N ALA A 110 -2.16 -9.84 -9.20
CA ALA A 110 -2.18 -11.30 -9.08
C ALA A 110 -3.11 -11.79 -7.95
N ILE A 111 -3.19 -11.08 -6.82
CA ILE A 111 -4.15 -11.36 -5.74
C ILE A 111 -5.58 -11.17 -6.23
N ALA A 112 -5.87 -10.04 -6.89
CA ALA A 112 -7.21 -9.73 -7.38
C ALA A 112 -7.67 -10.71 -8.48
N GLU A 113 -6.79 -11.11 -9.37
CA GLU A 113 -7.10 -12.14 -10.39
C GLU A 113 -7.45 -13.47 -9.75
N ARG A 114 -6.68 -13.88 -8.74
CA ARG A 114 -6.87 -15.17 -8.06
C ARG A 114 -8.17 -15.24 -7.27
N HIS A 115 -8.52 -14.20 -6.55
CA HIS A 115 -9.64 -14.21 -5.60
C HIS A 115 -10.82 -13.34 -6.04
N GLY A 116 -10.56 -12.21 -6.71
CA GLY A 116 -11.53 -11.17 -7.04
C GLY A 116 -11.91 -11.06 -8.54
N ARG A 117 -11.53 -12.02 -9.39
CA ARG A 117 -11.75 -11.95 -10.85
C ARG A 117 -11.19 -10.67 -11.47
N GLY A 118 -10.03 -10.21 -11.00
CA GLY A 118 -9.39 -8.99 -11.46
C GLY A 118 -10.05 -7.67 -11.03
N ARG A 119 -10.99 -7.70 -10.08
CA ARG A 119 -11.68 -6.47 -9.61
C ARG A 119 -10.77 -5.62 -8.75
N ILE A 120 -10.25 -4.56 -9.35
CA ILE A 120 -9.40 -3.57 -8.70
C ILE A 120 -9.94 -2.17 -8.98
N VAL A 121 -9.93 -1.32 -7.96
CA VAL A 121 -10.09 0.13 -8.09
C VAL A 121 -8.88 0.79 -7.45
N SER A 122 -8.24 1.69 -8.16
CA SER A 122 -7.10 2.48 -7.66
C SER A 122 -7.47 3.95 -7.62
N VAL A 123 -7.19 4.59 -6.48
CA VAL A 123 -7.47 6.00 -6.24
C VAL A 123 -6.15 6.70 -5.91
N LEU A 124 -5.85 7.79 -6.61
CA LEU A 124 -4.67 8.61 -6.35
C LEU A 124 -4.78 9.26 -4.97
N GLU A 125 -3.70 9.14 -4.20
CA GLU A 125 -3.50 9.82 -2.92
C GLU A 125 -2.36 10.84 -3.01
N GLY A 126 -1.28 10.68 -2.22
CA GLY A 126 -0.12 11.56 -2.21
C GLY A 126 0.84 11.38 -3.37
N GLY A 127 1.78 12.31 -3.49
CA GLY A 127 2.85 12.38 -4.48
C GLY A 127 3.11 13.84 -4.83
N TYR A 128 4.23 14.40 -4.33
CA TYR A 128 4.44 15.86 -4.30
C TYR A 128 5.68 16.30 -5.09
N ASP A 129 6.50 15.37 -5.58
CA ASP A 129 7.45 15.60 -6.67
C ASP A 129 6.79 15.21 -8.00
N LEU A 130 6.62 16.17 -8.91
CA LEU A 130 5.85 15.95 -10.15
C LEU A 130 6.48 14.92 -11.08
N GLU A 131 7.81 14.83 -11.10
CA GLU A 131 8.51 13.84 -11.92
C GLU A 131 8.37 12.45 -11.31
N GLY A 132 8.61 12.29 -10.01
CA GLY A 132 8.41 11.05 -9.28
C GLY A 132 6.96 10.56 -9.37
N LEU A 133 5.99 11.45 -9.15
CA LEU A 133 4.57 11.16 -9.30
C LEU A 133 4.22 10.66 -10.70
N SER A 134 4.60 11.40 -11.74
CA SER A 134 4.20 11.07 -13.12
C SER A 134 4.77 9.74 -13.59
N LYS A 135 6.05 9.48 -13.29
CA LYS A 135 6.73 8.23 -13.67
C LYS A 135 6.18 7.04 -12.88
N SER A 136 6.00 7.19 -11.58
CA SER A 136 5.47 6.13 -10.71
C SER A 136 4.00 5.80 -11.02
N ALA A 137 3.18 6.82 -11.26
CA ALA A 137 1.79 6.63 -11.68
C ALA A 137 1.72 5.94 -13.05
N LEU A 138 2.59 6.30 -13.99
CA LEU A 138 2.67 5.62 -15.29
C LEU A 138 3.05 4.14 -15.13
N ALA A 139 4.05 3.84 -14.29
CA ALA A 139 4.46 2.46 -14.01
C ALA A 139 3.32 1.65 -13.39
N HIS A 140 2.61 2.23 -12.42
CA HIS A 140 1.42 1.64 -11.79
C HIS A 140 0.29 1.37 -12.79
N VAL A 141 -0.09 2.37 -13.60
CA VAL A 141 -1.19 2.26 -14.55
C VAL A 141 -0.89 1.25 -15.66
N ARG A 142 0.36 1.19 -16.15
CA ARG A 142 0.77 0.17 -17.13
C ARG A 142 0.52 -1.25 -16.63
N VAL A 143 0.89 -1.53 -15.40
CA VAL A 143 0.66 -2.85 -14.80
C VAL A 143 -0.84 -3.14 -14.65
N LEU A 144 -1.64 -2.15 -14.20
CA LEU A 144 -3.10 -2.31 -14.10
C LEU A 144 -3.75 -2.56 -15.47
N ALA A 145 -3.20 -1.98 -16.54
CA ALA A 145 -3.68 -2.15 -17.91
C ALA A 145 -3.18 -3.45 -18.57
N GLY A 146 -2.33 -4.21 -17.93
CA GLY A 146 -1.72 -5.44 -18.50
C GLY A 146 -0.69 -5.15 -19.59
N ALA A 147 0.00 -4.00 -19.52
CA ALA A 147 0.95 -3.52 -20.52
C ALA A 147 2.41 -3.50 -20.00
#